data_30cc8904938815495695962f1f956459
#
_entry.id   30cc8904938815495695962f1f956459
#
_cell.length_a   1.000
_cell.length_b   1.000
_cell.length_c   1.000
_cell.angle_alpha   90.00
_cell.angle_beta   90.00
_cell.angle_gamma   90.00
#
_symmetry.space_group_name_H-M   'P 1'
#
loop_
_entity.id
_entity.type
_entity.pdbx_description
1 polymer ?
#
loop_
_entity_poly.entity_id
_entity_poly.type
_entity_poly.pdbx_seq_one_letter_code
_entity_poly.pdbx_strand_id
1 'polypeptide(L)'
;GEEVYYVYYYDTTNEDSSVSSVVASLDDKVYRVDLHDDFNSNFVGEPSGVVNNISDLKVKSPTVIKVESESIIAFFSGSEEIKIGLK
;
A
#
# COMPACT_ATOMS: atom_id res chain seq x y z
N GLY A 1 -11.02 18.53 9.48
CA GLY A 1 -9.85 17.75 9.89
C GLY A 1 -9.09 17.20 8.71
N GLU A 2 -7.92 16.70 8.97
CA GLU A 2 -7.09 16.10 7.95
C GLU A 2 -7.59 14.69 7.64
N GLU A 3 -7.64 14.37 6.36
CA GLU A 3 -8.02 13.03 5.95
C GLU A 3 -6.81 12.11 6.01
N VAL A 4 -6.96 10.98 6.68
CA VAL A 4 -5.95 9.94 6.75
C VAL A 4 -6.52 8.67 6.16
N TYR A 5 -5.77 8.03 5.27
CA TYR A 5 -6.17 6.75 4.71
C TYR A 5 -4.94 5.94 4.33
N TYR A 6 -5.18 4.64 4.09
CA TYR A 6 -4.16 3.71 3.62
C TYR A 6 -4.48 3.26 2.22
N VAL A 7 -3.46 2.90 1.45
CA VAL A 7 -3.61 2.23 0.16
C VAL A 7 -2.84 0.92 0.23
N TYR A 8 -3.53 -0.18 -0.02
CA TYR A 8 -2.97 -1.51 0.02
C TYR A 8 -2.80 -2.02 -1.42
N TYR A 9 -1.55 -2.16 -1.84
CA TYR A 9 -1.18 -2.69 -3.15
C TYR A 9 -0.89 -4.18 -2.99
N TYR A 10 -1.61 -5.01 -3.70
CA TYR A 10 -1.51 -6.46 -3.57
C TYR A 10 -1.63 -7.13 -4.94
N ASP A 11 -1.25 -8.42 -5.00
CA ASP A 11 -1.47 -9.26 -6.17
C ASP A 11 -2.52 -10.29 -5.81
N THR A 12 -3.68 -10.22 -6.43
CA THR A 12 -4.82 -11.10 -6.12
C THR A 12 -4.50 -12.57 -6.40
N THR A 13 -3.50 -12.85 -7.26
CA THR A 13 -3.09 -14.23 -7.57
C THR A 13 -2.12 -14.82 -6.55
N ASN A 14 -1.57 -13.99 -5.67
CA ASN A 14 -0.56 -14.41 -4.69
C ASN A 14 -0.62 -13.56 -3.42
N GLU A 15 -1.81 -13.43 -2.86
CA GLU A 15 -1.99 -12.60 -1.67
C GLU A 15 -1.59 -13.36 -0.40
N ASP A 16 -0.81 -12.70 0.47
CA ASP A 16 -0.43 -13.21 1.78
C ASP A 16 -1.58 -12.94 2.76
N SER A 17 -2.21 -14.01 3.26
CA SER A 17 -3.37 -13.88 4.15
C SER A 17 -3.02 -13.22 5.48
N SER A 18 -1.77 -13.35 5.96
CA SER A 18 -1.36 -12.68 7.20
C SER A 18 -1.29 -11.16 7.02
N VAL A 19 -0.92 -10.71 5.83
CA VAL A 19 -0.92 -9.28 5.49
C VAL A 19 -2.35 -8.77 5.33
N SER A 20 -3.19 -9.50 4.61
CA SER A 20 -4.58 -9.06 4.40
C SER A 20 -5.34 -8.97 5.73
N SER A 21 -5.03 -9.85 6.69
CA SER A 21 -5.63 -9.79 8.02
C SER A 21 -5.23 -8.54 8.79
N VAL A 22 -3.96 -8.16 8.72
CA VAL A 22 -3.46 -6.94 9.36
C VAL A 22 -4.13 -5.71 8.75
N VAL A 23 -4.19 -5.67 7.42
CA VAL A 23 -4.84 -4.55 6.71
C VAL A 23 -6.32 -4.47 7.07
N ALA A 24 -7.01 -5.60 7.13
CA ALA A 24 -8.43 -5.65 7.47
C ALA A 24 -8.72 -5.17 8.90
N SER A 25 -7.72 -5.20 9.79
CA SER A 25 -7.88 -4.76 11.17
C SER A 25 -7.71 -3.25 11.36
N LEU A 26 -7.33 -2.52 10.32
CA LEU A 26 -7.14 -1.08 10.41
C LEU A 26 -8.49 -0.37 10.58
N ASP A 27 -8.53 0.62 11.48
CA ASP A 27 -9.72 1.42 11.73
C ASP A 27 -9.92 2.51 10.68
N ASP A 28 -8.84 2.97 10.07
CA ASP A 28 -8.89 3.99 9.05
C ASP A 28 -9.33 3.41 7.70
N LYS A 29 -9.73 4.28 6.79
CA LYS A 29 -10.14 3.87 5.45
C LYS A 29 -8.96 3.24 4.71
N VAL A 30 -9.22 2.14 4.02
CA VAL A 30 -8.23 1.44 3.20
C VAL A 30 -8.76 1.30 1.79
N TYR A 31 -7.99 1.82 0.83
CA TYR A 31 -8.21 1.58 -0.59
C TYR A 31 -7.36 0.40 -1.03
N ARG A 32 -7.90 -0.44 -1.90
CA ARG A 32 -7.20 -1.63 -2.39
C ARG A 32 -6.87 -1.47 -3.87
N VAL A 33 -5.61 -1.75 -4.21
CA VAL A 33 -5.13 -1.69 -5.60
C VAL A 33 -4.55 -3.05 -5.96
N ASP A 34 -5.20 -3.72 -6.91
CA ASP A 34 -4.75 -5.02 -7.39
C ASP A 34 -3.68 -4.83 -8.47
N LEU A 35 -2.45 -5.22 -8.16
CA LEU A 35 -1.32 -5.08 -9.09
C LEU A 35 -1.37 -6.07 -10.25
N HIS A 36 -2.23 -7.09 -10.16
CA HIS A 36 -2.45 -8.02 -11.25
C HIS A 36 -3.31 -7.40 -12.36
N ASP A 37 -4.05 -6.35 -12.04
CA ASP A 37 -4.88 -5.62 -12.99
C ASP A 37 -3.99 -4.75 -13.87
N ASP A 38 -4.12 -4.88 -15.19
CA ASP A 38 -3.30 -4.14 -16.16
C ASP A 38 -3.43 -2.62 -16.01
N PHE A 39 -4.56 -2.11 -15.55
CA PHE A 39 -4.73 -0.68 -15.30
C PHE A 39 -3.76 -0.15 -14.24
N ASN A 40 -3.26 -1.03 -13.39
CA ASN A 40 -2.36 -0.65 -12.29
C ASN A 40 -0.90 -0.98 -12.59
N SER A 41 -0.58 -1.41 -13.82
CA SER A 41 0.77 -1.84 -14.18
C SER A 41 1.83 -0.76 -14.03
N ASN A 42 1.44 0.51 -14.14
CA ASN A 42 2.38 1.63 -13.98
C ASN A 42 2.91 1.78 -12.55
N PHE A 43 2.26 1.15 -11.56
CA PHE A 43 2.74 1.16 -10.18
C PHE A 43 3.74 0.03 -9.89
N VAL A 44 3.84 -0.96 -10.77
CA VAL A 44 4.71 -2.13 -10.53
C VAL A 44 6.15 -1.79 -10.88
N GLY A 45 7.07 -2.00 -9.95
CA GLY A 45 8.49 -1.77 -10.19
C GLY A 45 9.29 -1.85 -8.90
N GLU A 46 10.56 -1.47 -8.97
CA GLU A 46 11.39 -1.39 -7.77
C GLU A 46 10.78 -0.38 -6.80
N PRO A 47 10.65 -0.73 -5.49
CA PRO A 47 10.03 0.17 -4.53
C PRO A 47 10.68 1.55 -4.52
N SER A 48 9.86 2.57 -4.75
CA SER A 48 10.33 3.96 -4.83
C SER A 48 10.48 4.60 -3.45
N GLY A 49 9.79 4.03 -2.44
CA GLY A 49 9.65 4.70 -1.16
C GLY A 49 8.68 5.88 -1.26
N VAL A 50 8.75 6.77 -0.29
CA VAL A 50 7.90 7.97 -0.27
C VAL A 50 8.26 8.89 -1.42
N VAL A 51 7.26 9.27 -2.22
CA VAL A 51 7.40 10.21 -3.34
C VAL A 51 6.43 11.37 -3.16
N ASN A 52 6.69 12.48 -3.84
CA ASN A 52 5.85 13.68 -3.73
C ASN A 52 4.52 13.55 -4.48
N ASN A 53 4.51 12.76 -5.55
CA ASN A 53 3.32 12.57 -6.38
C ASN A 53 3.03 11.08 -6.46
N ILE A 54 1.81 10.69 -6.09
CA ILE A 54 1.41 9.27 -6.08
C ILE A 54 1.53 8.62 -7.46
N SER A 55 1.43 9.39 -8.53
CA SER A 55 1.60 8.86 -9.89
C SER A 55 3.02 8.38 -10.18
N ASP A 56 4.00 8.83 -9.39
CA ASP A 56 5.40 8.41 -9.53
C ASP A 56 5.73 7.20 -8.65
N LEU A 57 4.77 6.74 -7.84
CA LEU A 57 4.97 5.64 -6.91
C LEU A 57 5.22 4.34 -7.65
N LYS A 58 6.23 3.59 -7.19
CA LYS A 58 6.50 2.22 -7.66
C LYS A 58 6.52 1.29 -6.46
N VAL A 59 5.88 0.15 -6.61
CA VAL A 59 5.68 -0.81 -5.53
C VAL A 59 5.86 -2.24 -6.02
N LYS A 60 6.15 -3.13 -5.07
CA LYS A 60 6.05 -4.58 -5.26
C LYS A 60 5.02 -5.11 -4.30
N SER A 61 4.29 -6.14 -4.69
CA SER A 61 3.31 -6.77 -3.82
C SER A 61 3.99 -7.51 -2.66
N PRO A 62 3.52 -7.40 -1.43
CA PRO A 62 2.53 -6.44 -0.97
C PRO A 62 3.18 -5.12 -0.52
N THR A 63 2.47 -4.03 -0.66
CA THR A 63 2.91 -2.73 -0.18
C THR A 63 1.72 -1.99 0.41
N VAL A 64 1.93 -1.28 1.52
CA VAL A 64 0.93 -0.39 2.10
C VAL A 64 1.55 0.99 2.26
N ILE A 65 0.82 2.01 1.83
CA ILE A 65 1.19 3.39 2.10
C ILE A 65 0.16 4.03 3.01
N LYS A 66 0.60 4.99 3.81
CA LYS A 66 -0.29 5.84 4.61
C LYS A 66 -0.26 7.23 4.00
N VAL A 67 -1.44 7.78 3.76
CA VAL A 67 -1.59 9.11 3.16
C VAL A 67 -2.30 10.02 4.16
N GLU A 68 -1.78 11.22 4.33
CA GLU A 68 -2.37 12.24 5.18
C GLU A 68 -2.30 13.58 4.46
N SER A 69 -3.42 14.26 4.34
CA SER A 69 -3.51 15.56 3.65
C SER A 69 -2.89 15.51 2.25
N GLU A 70 -3.21 14.46 1.50
CA GLU A 70 -2.75 14.25 0.12
C GLU A 70 -1.25 13.95 -0.02
N SER A 71 -0.54 13.73 1.10
CA SER A 71 0.88 13.40 1.10
C SER A 71 1.11 11.99 1.62
N ILE A 72 2.03 11.26 1.00
CA ILE A 72 2.45 9.96 1.48
C ILE A 72 3.36 10.19 2.69
N ILE A 73 2.95 9.69 3.85
CA ILE A 73 3.72 9.86 5.09
C ILE A 73 4.38 8.59 5.58
N ALA A 74 4.02 7.43 5.01
CA ALA A 74 4.66 6.16 5.34
C ALA A 74 4.59 5.21 4.15
N PHE A 75 5.58 4.34 4.05
CA PHE A 75 5.71 3.38 2.96
C PHE A 75 6.22 2.06 3.55
N PHE A 76 5.39 1.02 3.48
CA PHE A 76 5.72 -0.30 4.02
C PHE A 76 5.78 -1.28 2.85
N SER A 77 6.98 -1.73 2.51
CA SER A 77 7.20 -2.67 1.41
C SER A 77 7.49 -4.06 1.96
N GLY A 78 6.69 -5.02 1.55
CA GLY A 78 6.85 -6.41 1.94
C GLY A 78 6.09 -6.77 3.19
N SER A 79 5.84 -8.08 3.36
CA SER A 79 5.02 -8.61 4.46
C SER A 79 5.53 -8.23 5.84
N GLU A 80 6.86 -8.30 6.04
CA GLU A 80 7.47 -8.00 7.34
C GLU A 80 7.26 -6.54 7.74
N GLU A 81 7.54 -5.61 6.82
CA GLU A 81 7.39 -4.19 7.10
C GLU A 81 5.94 -3.82 7.38
N ILE A 82 5.01 -4.42 6.64
CA ILE A 82 3.58 -4.17 6.84
C ILE A 82 3.15 -4.65 8.22
N LYS A 83 3.50 -5.88 8.58
CA LYS A 83 3.10 -6.46 9.87
C LYS A 83 3.68 -5.71 11.06
N ILE A 84 4.89 -5.22 10.94
CA ILE A 84 5.54 -4.44 11.99
C ILE A 84 4.96 -3.03 12.04
N GLY A 85 4.81 -2.39 10.88
CA GLY A 85 4.42 -0.99 10.80
C GLY A 85 2.95 -0.71 11.11
N LEU A 86 2.07 -1.69 10.89
CA LEU A 86 0.62 -1.51 11.08
C LEU A 86 0.09 -2.13 12.38
N LYS A 87 0.96 -2.60 13.23
CA LYS A 87 0.53 -3.14 14.52
C LYS A 87 0.03 -2.04 15.44
#